data_a2ae33f1cd90940411b0bc63d819bf58
#
_entry.id   a2ae33f1cd90940411b0bc63d819bf58
#
_cell.length_a   1.000
_cell.length_b   1.000
_cell.length_c   1.000
_cell.angle_alpha   90.00
_cell.angle_beta   90.00
_cell.angle_gamma   90.00
#
_symmetry.space_group_name_H-M   'P 1'
#
loop_
_entity.id
_entity.type
_entity.pdbx_description
1 polymer ?
#
loop_
_entity_poly.entity_id
_entity_poly.type
_entity_poly.pdbx_seq_one_letter_code
_entity_poly.pdbx_strand_id
1 'polypeptide(L)'
;MADYKEYLDKIRNSQLLYFDSFPLDMTSCEYNVHLLLNKMAESRKSYLLLMDNERFSDAVLIAGHLLENAAVINYISASLQEDNTKQISKYLARETVQTLCDLFKFVGDDNVDAETQETIDFIMDDFKSRCDIVVLKKAKQTHEELVQVISKATTNSEKFKIIKNNYELPVVEDYLRPLRTDLSKFYGFPDIDKKLVLFYSSYCKIKHCGAAMYAPILCEDKVVMNKSQYRDLSPIVVWMCLEYTEKNIKTILNKVCQKR
;
A
#
# COMPACT_ATOMS: atom_id res chain seq x y z
N MET A 1 11.57 -27.71 5.49
CA MET A 1 10.84 -26.51 5.00
C MET A 1 9.39 -26.91 4.91
N ALA A 2 8.47 -26.14 5.50
CA ALA A 2 7.04 -26.39 5.31
C ALA A 2 6.74 -26.30 3.81
N ASP A 3 5.92 -27.23 3.32
CA ASP A 3 5.55 -27.29 1.91
C ASP A 3 4.78 -25.99 1.57
N TYR A 4 5.17 -25.28 0.50
CA TYR A 4 4.48 -24.08 0.05
C TYR A 4 2.98 -24.35 -0.21
N LYS A 5 2.61 -25.58 -0.52
CA LYS A 5 1.22 -26.02 -0.71
C LYS A 5 0.39 -25.88 0.57
N GLU A 6 0.98 -26.16 1.73
CA GLU A 6 0.30 -25.96 3.02
C GLU A 6 -0.12 -24.50 3.22
N TYR A 7 0.74 -23.56 2.83
CA TYR A 7 0.40 -22.14 2.91
C TYR A 7 -0.63 -21.72 1.87
N LEU A 8 -0.62 -22.30 0.66
CA LEU A 8 -1.68 -22.04 -0.32
C LEU A 8 -3.04 -22.51 0.20
N ASP A 9 -3.11 -23.65 0.87
CA ASP A 9 -4.36 -24.13 1.48
C ASP A 9 -4.81 -23.23 2.62
N LYS A 10 -3.90 -22.73 3.44
CA LYS A 10 -4.22 -21.71 4.47
C LYS A 10 -4.75 -20.42 3.84
N ILE A 11 -4.17 -19.96 2.72
CA ILE A 11 -4.63 -18.78 1.97
C ILE A 11 -6.03 -19.03 1.39
N ARG A 12 -6.30 -20.20 0.81
CA ARG A 12 -7.62 -20.57 0.29
C ARG A 12 -8.71 -20.52 1.37
N ASN A 13 -8.37 -20.99 2.56
CA ASN A 13 -9.27 -21.10 3.71
C ASN A 13 -9.35 -19.80 4.54
N SER A 14 -8.59 -18.74 4.22
CA SER A 14 -8.67 -17.47 4.94
C SER A 14 -10.06 -16.82 4.75
N GLN A 15 -10.65 -16.36 5.85
CA GLN A 15 -11.97 -15.76 5.89
C GLN A 15 -11.88 -14.22 5.80
N LEU A 16 -11.02 -13.71 4.91
CA LEU A 16 -10.93 -12.27 4.74
C LEU A 16 -12.30 -11.69 4.42
N LEU A 17 -12.71 -10.71 5.22
CA LEU A 17 -14.00 -10.06 5.08
C LEU A 17 -14.08 -9.37 3.73
N TYR A 18 -15.15 -9.64 2.99
CA TYR A 18 -15.51 -8.96 1.76
C TYR A 18 -16.87 -8.29 1.95
N PHE A 19 -17.01 -7.06 1.49
CA PHE A 19 -18.21 -6.26 1.67
C PHE A 19 -18.79 -5.89 0.31
N ASP A 20 -19.97 -6.40 0.00
CA ASP A 20 -20.70 -6.07 -1.25
C ASP A 20 -21.30 -4.66 -1.22
N SER A 21 -21.53 -4.12 -0.03
CA SER A 21 -22.06 -2.77 0.19
C SER A 21 -21.55 -2.19 1.49
N PHE A 22 -21.59 -0.86 1.59
CA PHE A 22 -21.15 -0.12 2.77
C PHE A 22 -22.32 0.66 3.39
N PRO A 23 -22.43 0.69 4.75
CA PRO A 23 -23.38 1.57 5.42
C PRO A 23 -23.13 3.04 5.10
N LEU A 24 -24.20 3.84 4.96
CA LEU A 24 -24.11 5.28 4.65
C LEU A 24 -23.52 6.12 5.80
N ASP A 25 -23.58 5.62 7.02
CA ASP A 25 -23.09 6.28 8.24
C ASP A 25 -21.63 5.92 8.59
N MET A 26 -20.94 5.26 7.67
CA MET A 26 -19.55 4.84 7.86
C MET A 26 -18.61 6.03 7.94
N THR A 27 -17.69 6.01 8.89
CA THR A 27 -16.61 7.01 8.97
C THR A 27 -15.62 6.86 7.82
N SER A 28 -14.90 7.93 7.48
CA SER A 28 -13.86 7.87 6.43
C SER A 28 -12.80 6.79 6.71
N CYS A 29 -12.47 6.57 7.98
CA CYS A 29 -11.52 5.52 8.37
C CYS A 29 -12.09 4.13 8.09
N GLU A 30 -13.31 3.85 8.54
CA GLU A 30 -13.99 2.58 8.30
C GLU A 30 -14.14 2.31 6.81
N TYR A 31 -14.57 3.31 6.04
CA TYR A 31 -14.71 3.20 4.58
C TYR A 31 -13.39 2.79 3.91
N ASN A 32 -12.28 3.47 4.23
CA ASN A 32 -10.99 3.16 3.63
C ASN A 32 -10.48 1.77 4.03
N VAL A 33 -10.68 1.36 5.29
CA VAL A 33 -10.34 0.00 5.75
C VAL A 33 -11.12 -1.04 4.96
N HIS A 34 -12.42 -0.88 4.79
CA HIS A 34 -13.25 -1.81 4.03
C HIS A 34 -12.87 -1.87 2.55
N LEU A 35 -12.60 -0.73 1.94
CA LEU A 35 -12.15 -0.67 0.54
C LEU A 35 -10.85 -1.46 0.33
N LEU A 36 -9.89 -1.27 1.21
CA LEU A 36 -8.61 -1.98 1.17
C LEU A 36 -8.77 -3.49 1.46
N LEU A 37 -9.69 -3.88 2.37
CA LEU A 37 -10.01 -5.29 2.62
C LEU A 37 -10.60 -5.95 1.38
N ASN A 38 -11.54 -5.29 0.67
CA ASN A 38 -12.08 -5.78 -0.59
C ASN A 38 -10.97 -5.95 -1.63
N LYS A 39 -10.08 -4.95 -1.76
CA LYS A 39 -8.92 -5.03 -2.65
C LYS A 39 -7.99 -6.20 -2.29
N MET A 40 -7.78 -6.46 -1.00
CA MET A 40 -7.01 -7.63 -0.57
C MET A 40 -7.70 -8.95 -0.91
N ALA A 41 -9.02 -9.02 -0.75
CA ALA A 41 -9.80 -10.22 -1.09
C ALA A 41 -9.70 -10.55 -2.59
N GLU A 42 -9.84 -9.54 -3.47
CA GLU A 42 -9.67 -9.71 -4.91
C GLU A 42 -8.23 -10.07 -5.29
N SER A 43 -7.24 -9.41 -4.69
CA SER A 43 -5.83 -9.72 -4.90
C SER A 43 -5.48 -11.14 -4.46
N ARG A 44 -6.09 -11.66 -3.38
CA ARG A 44 -5.95 -13.05 -2.95
C ARG A 44 -6.42 -14.03 -4.02
N LYS A 45 -7.58 -13.79 -4.63
CA LYS A 45 -8.10 -14.64 -5.73
C LYS A 45 -7.14 -14.65 -6.91
N SER A 46 -6.66 -13.50 -7.32
CA SER A 46 -5.69 -13.35 -8.41
C SER A 46 -4.37 -14.06 -8.09
N TYR A 47 -3.88 -13.91 -6.85
CA TYR A 47 -2.68 -14.58 -6.37
C TYR A 47 -2.79 -16.11 -6.49
N LEU A 48 -3.88 -16.69 -5.97
CA LEU A 48 -4.10 -18.13 -6.03
C LEU A 48 -4.18 -18.63 -7.47
N LEU A 49 -4.88 -17.92 -8.35
CA LEU A 49 -4.98 -18.27 -9.76
C LEU A 49 -3.60 -18.30 -10.43
N LEU A 50 -2.73 -17.34 -10.15
CA LEU A 50 -1.37 -17.30 -10.70
C LEU A 50 -0.50 -18.43 -10.15
N MET A 51 -0.60 -18.75 -8.86
CA MET A 51 0.12 -19.85 -8.24
C MET A 51 -0.32 -21.22 -8.79
N ASP A 52 -1.62 -21.43 -8.98
CA ASP A 52 -2.18 -22.66 -9.53
C ASP A 52 -1.78 -22.87 -11.01
N ASN A 53 -1.51 -21.79 -11.74
CA ASN A 53 -1.00 -21.82 -13.12
C ASN A 53 0.53 -21.67 -13.22
N GLU A 54 1.26 -21.85 -12.12
CA GLU A 54 2.73 -21.78 -12.05
C GLU A 54 3.33 -20.44 -12.55
N ARG A 55 2.53 -19.36 -12.51
CA ARG A 55 2.95 -18.01 -12.88
C ARG A 55 3.61 -17.28 -11.69
N PHE A 56 4.67 -17.89 -11.14
CA PHE A 56 5.26 -17.45 -9.87
C PHE A 56 5.79 -16.03 -9.87
N SER A 57 6.36 -15.56 -10.98
CA SER A 57 6.85 -14.18 -11.09
C SER A 57 5.71 -13.15 -10.98
N ASP A 58 4.59 -13.43 -11.64
CA ASP A 58 3.42 -12.56 -11.63
C ASP A 58 2.73 -12.63 -10.25
N ALA A 59 2.70 -13.82 -9.64
CA ALA A 59 2.19 -14.00 -8.28
C ALA A 59 2.95 -13.17 -7.25
N VAL A 60 4.26 -13.00 -7.39
CA VAL A 60 5.06 -12.14 -6.49
C VAL A 60 4.64 -10.69 -6.56
N LEU A 61 4.24 -10.17 -7.73
CA LEU A 61 3.71 -8.82 -7.86
C LEU A 61 2.43 -8.65 -7.04
N ILE A 62 1.51 -9.61 -7.16
CA ILE A 62 0.28 -9.60 -6.36
C ILE A 62 0.56 -9.77 -4.86
N ALA A 63 1.51 -10.64 -4.50
CA ALA A 63 1.92 -10.83 -3.11
C ALA A 63 2.52 -9.53 -2.50
N GLY A 64 3.30 -8.78 -3.28
CA GLY A 64 3.83 -7.48 -2.88
C GLY A 64 2.72 -6.45 -2.64
N HIS A 65 1.73 -6.38 -3.52
CA HIS A 65 0.55 -5.54 -3.32
C HIS A 65 -0.27 -5.95 -2.10
N LEU A 66 -0.42 -7.24 -1.83
CA LEU A 66 -1.07 -7.73 -0.61
C LEU A 66 -0.31 -7.28 0.64
N LEU A 67 1.01 -7.34 0.64
CA LEU A 67 1.85 -6.84 1.73
C LEU A 67 1.71 -5.32 1.92
N GLU A 68 1.74 -4.53 0.85
CA GLU A 68 1.53 -3.07 0.91
C GLU A 68 0.13 -2.74 1.44
N ASN A 69 -0.93 -3.40 0.95
CA ASN A 69 -2.29 -3.20 1.45
C ASN A 69 -2.42 -3.58 2.93
N ALA A 70 -1.85 -4.72 3.35
CA ALA A 70 -1.84 -5.12 4.76
C ALA A 70 -1.14 -4.06 5.64
N ALA A 71 -0.02 -3.50 5.17
CA ALA A 71 0.70 -2.47 5.88
C ALA A 71 -0.15 -1.20 6.08
N VAL A 72 -0.82 -0.73 5.03
CA VAL A 72 -1.70 0.44 5.09
C VAL A 72 -2.91 0.16 5.98
N ILE A 73 -3.61 -0.97 5.81
CA ILE A 73 -4.77 -1.33 6.64
C ILE A 73 -4.38 -1.34 8.12
N ASN A 74 -3.29 -1.99 8.48
CA ASN A 74 -2.87 -2.06 9.88
C ASN A 74 -2.45 -0.70 10.42
N TYR A 75 -1.81 0.15 9.61
CA TYR A 75 -1.46 1.51 9.98
C TYR A 75 -2.69 2.38 10.27
N ILE A 76 -3.67 2.42 9.36
CA ILE A 76 -4.87 3.26 9.54
C ILE A 76 -5.83 2.68 10.58
N SER A 77 -5.87 1.36 10.74
CA SER A 77 -6.72 0.68 11.74
C SER A 77 -6.35 1.04 13.18
N ALA A 78 -5.10 1.41 13.44
CA ALA A 78 -4.70 1.93 14.75
C ALA A 78 -5.51 3.18 15.14
N SER A 79 -5.92 4.00 14.17
CA SER A 79 -6.77 5.17 14.41
C SER A 79 -8.16 4.80 14.95
N LEU A 80 -8.72 3.66 14.53
CA LEU A 80 -10.02 3.17 15.04
C LEU A 80 -9.95 2.74 16.49
N GLN A 81 -8.78 2.24 16.95
CA GLN A 81 -8.62 1.81 18.36
C GLN A 81 -8.53 2.97 19.34
N GLU A 82 -7.92 4.07 18.90
CA GLU A 82 -7.56 5.20 19.76
C GLU A 82 -8.57 6.35 19.71
N ASP A 83 -9.69 6.21 18.97
CA ASP A 83 -10.58 7.31 18.59
C ASP A 83 -9.81 8.52 17.98
N ASN A 84 -8.69 8.22 17.34
CA ASN A 84 -7.75 9.21 16.82
C ASN A 84 -7.72 9.15 15.29
N THR A 85 -8.35 10.12 14.65
CA THR A 85 -8.38 10.23 13.18
C THR A 85 -7.05 10.68 12.56
N LYS A 86 -6.06 11.04 13.38
CA LYS A 86 -4.81 11.65 12.92
C LYS A 86 -4.04 10.79 11.94
N GLN A 87 -3.96 9.47 12.14
CA GLN A 87 -3.20 8.59 11.26
C GLN A 87 -3.87 8.42 9.89
N ILE A 88 -5.20 8.23 9.87
CA ILE A 88 -5.96 8.15 8.62
C ILE A 88 -5.90 9.48 7.85
N SER A 89 -6.07 10.59 8.55
CA SER A 89 -6.00 11.92 7.95
C SER A 89 -4.61 12.18 7.36
N LYS A 90 -3.55 11.82 8.08
CA LYS A 90 -2.17 11.91 7.59
C LYS A 90 -1.93 11.02 6.37
N TYR A 91 -2.48 9.79 6.37
CA TYR A 91 -2.41 8.90 5.24
C TYR A 91 -3.10 9.50 4.01
N LEU A 92 -4.37 9.92 4.15
CA LEU A 92 -5.14 10.50 3.05
C LEU A 92 -4.50 11.78 2.50
N ALA A 93 -3.97 12.65 3.36
CA ALA A 93 -3.29 13.86 2.93
C ALA A 93 -2.01 13.55 2.11
N ARG A 94 -1.23 12.55 2.53
CA ARG A 94 -0.04 12.12 1.79
C ARG A 94 -0.40 11.49 0.44
N GLU A 95 -1.46 10.69 0.37
CA GLU A 95 -1.97 10.12 -0.89
C GLU A 95 -2.44 11.22 -1.85
N THR A 96 -3.15 12.24 -1.36
CA THR A 96 -3.55 13.40 -2.19
C THR A 96 -2.33 14.14 -2.74
N VAL A 97 -1.31 14.39 -1.91
CA VAL A 97 -0.05 15.03 -2.34
C VAL A 97 0.66 14.17 -3.40
N GLN A 98 0.72 12.85 -3.21
CA GLN A 98 1.33 11.94 -4.19
C GLN A 98 0.56 11.95 -5.51
N THR A 99 -0.77 11.89 -5.45
CA THR A 99 -1.63 11.93 -6.63
C THR A 99 -1.42 13.21 -7.44
N LEU A 100 -1.35 14.37 -6.77
CA LEU A 100 -1.03 15.64 -7.43
C LEU A 100 0.37 15.66 -8.06
N CYS A 101 1.36 15.12 -7.35
CA CYS A 101 2.71 15.02 -7.89
C CYS A 101 2.75 14.16 -9.16
N ASP A 102 2.09 13.01 -9.13
CA ASP A 102 2.06 12.10 -10.27
C ASP A 102 1.29 12.70 -11.45
N LEU A 103 0.17 13.37 -11.17
CA LEU A 103 -0.66 14.01 -12.17
C LEU A 103 0.10 15.16 -12.87
N PHE A 104 0.68 16.10 -12.13
CA PHE A 104 1.46 17.20 -12.71
C PHE A 104 2.69 16.70 -13.48
N LYS A 105 3.33 15.62 -13.02
CA LYS A 105 4.45 15.01 -13.72
C LYS A 105 4.01 14.34 -15.02
N PHE A 106 2.86 13.67 -15.03
CA PHE A 106 2.33 12.96 -16.18
C PHE A 106 1.81 13.90 -17.26
N VAL A 107 1.04 14.91 -16.85
CA VAL A 107 0.43 15.88 -17.79
C VAL A 107 1.49 16.80 -18.39
N GLY A 108 2.53 17.16 -17.61
CA GLY A 108 3.55 18.10 -18.08
C GLY A 108 3.00 19.52 -18.30
N ASP A 109 3.68 20.28 -19.17
CA ASP A 109 3.35 21.68 -19.46
C ASP A 109 2.67 21.88 -20.85
N ASP A 110 2.37 20.78 -21.55
CA ASP A 110 1.67 20.81 -22.82
C ASP A 110 0.17 21.15 -22.66
N ASN A 111 -0.53 21.30 -23.78
CA ASN A 111 -1.96 21.60 -23.79
C ASN A 111 -2.74 20.50 -23.06
N VAL A 112 -3.34 20.87 -21.96
CA VAL A 112 -4.19 20.01 -21.13
C VAL A 112 -5.59 20.04 -21.71
N ASP A 113 -6.21 18.88 -21.96
CA ASP A 113 -7.60 18.81 -22.34
C ASP A 113 -8.52 19.18 -21.15
N ALA A 114 -9.79 19.50 -21.46
CA ALA A 114 -10.73 19.96 -20.46
C ALA A 114 -11.01 18.93 -19.34
N GLU A 115 -11.08 17.64 -19.70
CA GLU A 115 -11.34 16.54 -18.76
C GLU A 115 -10.18 16.36 -17.76
N THR A 116 -8.95 16.44 -18.29
CA THR A 116 -7.75 16.39 -17.44
C THR A 116 -7.67 17.60 -16.52
N GLN A 117 -8.04 18.80 -17.01
CA GLN A 117 -8.06 20.02 -16.19
C GLN A 117 -9.10 19.92 -15.07
N GLU A 118 -10.31 19.43 -15.36
CA GLU A 118 -11.34 19.17 -14.32
C GLU A 118 -10.83 18.21 -13.25
N THR A 119 -10.11 17.17 -13.64
CA THR A 119 -9.50 16.21 -12.70
C THR A 119 -8.45 16.88 -11.82
N ILE A 120 -7.59 17.73 -12.40
CA ILE A 120 -6.60 18.52 -11.66
C ILE A 120 -7.29 19.42 -10.64
N ASP A 121 -8.32 20.14 -11.07
CA ASP A 121 -9.02 21.10 -10.23
C ASP A 121 -9.73 20.41 -9.06
N PHE A 122 -10.38 19.26 -9.30
CA PHE A 122 -11.00 18.45 -8.27
C PHE A 122 -9.99 17.97 -7.21
N ILE A 123 -8.85 17.44 -7.62
CA ILE A 123 -7.80 16.96 -6.70
C ILE A 123 -7.15 18.17 -5.96
N MET A 124 -6.97 19.29 -6.64
CA MET A 124 -6.47 20.51 -6.01
C MET A 124 -7.42 21.06 -4.95
N ASP A 125 -8.73 20.97 -5.15
CA ASP A 125 -9.71 21.42 -4.16
C ASP A 125 -9.74 20.49 -2.93
N ASP A 126 -9.63 19.17 -3.12
CA ASP A 126 -9.42 18.23 -2.02
C ASP A 126 -8.13 18.52 -1.25
N PHE A 127 -7.04 18.77 -1.96
CA PHE A 127 -5.75 19.14 -1.36
C PHE A 127 -5.83 20.44 -0.52
N LYS A 128 -6.48 21.48 -1.04
CA LYS A 128 -6.69 22.74 -0.31
C LYS A 128 -7.52 22.53 0.96
N SER A 129 -8.52 21.66 0.91
CA SER A 129 -9.40 21.40 2.05
C SER A 129 -8.73 20.64 3.21
N ARG A 130 -7.58 19.99 2.96
CA ARG A 130 -6.84 19.18 3.95
C ARG A 130 -5.76 19.97 4.70
N CYS A 131 -5.91 21.28 4.82
CA CYS A 131 -4.92 22.23 5.38
C CYS A 131 -4.28 21.81 6.71
N ASP A 132 -5.08 21.27 7.64
CA ASP A 132 -4.63 20.98 9.01
C ASP A 132 -3.84 19.68 9.15
N ILE A 133 -3.69 18.91 8.07
CA ILE A 133 -3.26 17.51 8.13
C ILE A 133 -2.01 17.26 7.30
N VAL A 134 -1.70 18.18 6.38
CA VAL A 134 -0.57 18.01 5.44
C VAL A 134 0.74 18.19 6.17
N VAL A 135 1.63 17.21 5.99
CA VAL A 135 2.96 17.24 6.62
C VAL A 135 3.92 18.01 5.72
N LEU A 136 4.39 19.14 6.22
CA LEU A 136 5.36 19.99 5.56
C LEU A 136 6.79 19.57 5.91
N LYS A 137 7.68 19.51 4.93
CA LYS A 137 9.12 19.21 5.14
C LYS A 137 9.84 20.30 5.90
N LYS A 138 9.39 21.56 5.76
CA LYS A 138 10.01 22.74 6.39
C LYS A 138 8.94 23.61 7.00
N ALA A 139 9.06 23.92 8.28
CA ALA A 139 8.12 24.76 9.03
C ALA A 139 8.25 26.28 8.72
N LYS A 140 8.76 26.67 7.54
CA LYS A 140 8.97 28.09 7.19
C LYS A 140 7.76 28.73 6.52
N GLN A 141 6.84 27.94 5.98
CA GLN A 141 5.64 28.41 5.29
C GLN A 141 4.46 27.58 5.77
N THR A 142 3.30 28.21 5.80
CA THR A 142 2.04 27.51 6.08
C THR A 142 1.54 26.79 4.83
N HIS A 143 0.63 25.84 5.01
CA HIS A 143 -0.02 25.18 3.88
C HIS A 143 -0.76 26.20 3.00
N GLU A 144 -1.46 27.16 3.60
CA GLU A 144 -2.20 28.22 2.90
C GLU A 144 -1.28 29.09 2.03
N GLU A 145 -0.12 29.50 2.56
CA GLU A 145 0.88 30.21 1.77
C GLU A 145 1.38 29.40 0.58
N LEU A 146 1.63 28.11 0.78
CA LEU A 146 2.07 27.20 -0.28
C LEU A 146 0.98 26.98 -1.32
N VAL A 147 -0.28 26.83 -0.92
CA VAL A 147 -1.43 26.78 -1.85
C VAL A 147 -1.52 28.01 -2.72
N GLN A 148 -1.31 29.21 -2.13
CA GLN A 148 -1.26 30.45 -2.91
C GLN A 148 -0.10 30.48 -3.91
N VAL A 149 1.07 29.98 -3.52
CA VAL A 149 2.24 29.88 -4.42
C VAL A 149 1.96 28.89 -5.57
N ILE A 150 1.38 27.72 -5.26
CA ILE A 150 0.99 26.72 -6.26
C ILE A 150 -0.06 27.31 -7.23
N SER A 151 -1.05 28.05 -6.73
CA SER A 151 -2.10 28.66 -7.55
C SER A 151 -1.57 29.75 -8.48
N LYS A 152 -0.46 30.40 -8.13
CA LYS A 152 0.21 31.41 -8.96
C LYS A 152 1.19 30.82 -9.98
N ALA A 153 1.60 29.56 -9.80
CA ALA A 153 2.49 28.89 -10.73
C ALA A 153 1.80 28.68 -12.08
N THR A 154 2.48 29.04 -13.15
CA THR A 154 1.92 29.06 -14.49
C THR A 154 2.03 27.71 -15.20
N THR A 155 2.95 26.84 -14.76
CA THR A 155 3.21 25.54 -15.38
C THR A 155 3.03 24.40 -14.37
N ASN A 156 2.64 23.23 -14.89
CA ASN A 156 2.51 22.01 -14.08
C ASN A 156 3.88 21.54 -13.54
N SER A 157 4.94 21.76 -14.28
CA SER A 157 6.31 21.50 -13.83
C SER A 157 6.71 22.34 -12.62
N GLU A 158 6.29 23.60 -12.56
CA GLU A 158 6.49 24.46 -11.36
C GLU A 158 5.65 23.97 -10.19
N LYS A 159 4.37 23.69 -10.40
CA LYS A 159 3.47 23.14 -9.37
C LYS A 159 4.04 21.85 -8.77
N PHE A 160 4.47 20.92 -9.62
CA PHE A 160 5.14 19.69 -9.20
C PHE A 160 6.37 19.95 -8.32
N LYS A 161 7.26 20.84 -8.75
CA LYS A 161 8.47 21.18 -7.97
C LYS A 161 8.14 21.77 -6.61
N ILE A 162 7.15 22.68 -6.55
CA ILE A 162 6.71 23.31 -5.29
C ILE A 162 6.20 22.21 -4.34
N ILE A 163 5.29 21.34 -4.79
CA ILE A 163 4.72 20.29 -3.97
C ILE A 163 5.80 19.33 -3.50
N LYS A 164 6.58 18.79 -4.42
CA LYS A 164 7.65 17.81 -4.11
C LYS A 164 8.67 18.33 -3.09
N ASN A 165 8.99 19.63 -3.13
CA ASN A 165 10.00 20.23 -2.27
C ASN A 165 9.47 20.58 -0.87
N ASN A 166 8.20 20.82 -0.72
CA ASN A 166 7.62 21.36 0.52
C ASN A 166 6.77 20.36 1.30
N TYR A 167 6.23 19.30 0.65
CA TYR A 167 5.38 18.32 1.31
C TYR A 167 6.06 16.97 1.46
N GLU A 168 5.77 16.29 2.57
CA GLU A 168 6.15 14.89 2.75
C GLU A 168 5.27 13.99 1.88
N LEU A 169 5.91 13.20 1.03
CA LEU A 169 5.25 12.16 0.25
C LEU A 169 5.11 10.87 1.08
N PRO A 170 4.14 9.99 0.76
CA PRO A 170 4.06 8.71 1.41
C PRO A 170 5.31 7.88 1.09
N VAL A 171 5.90 7.30 2.13
CA VAL A 171 6.99 6.35 2.01
C VAL A 171 6.46 5.01 2.49
N VAL A 172 6.44 4.02 1.62
CA VAL A 172 5.91 2.67 1.93
C VAL A 172 6.53 2.10 3.20
N GLU A 173 7.80 2.40 3.48
CA GLU A 173 8.49 1.96 4.69
C GLU A 173 7.85 2.49 5.98
N ASP A 174 7.19 3.64 5.95
CA ASP A 174 6.45 4.19 7.11
C ASP A 174 5.30 3.27 7.56
N TYR A 175 4.75 2.50 6.62
CA TYR A 175 3.68 1.54 6.86
C TYR A 175 4.21 0.11 7.04
N LEU A 176 5.24 -0.26 6.28
CA LEU A 176 5.82 -1.60 6.32
C LEU A 176 6.59 -1.89 7.61
N ARG A 177 7.31 -0.92 8.16
CA ARG A 177 8.11 -1.13 9.38
C ARG A 177 7.24 -1.51 10.59
N PRO A 178 6.13 -0.80 10.90
CA PRO A 178 5.20 -1.22 11.94
C PRO A 178 4.67 -2.63 11.70
N LEU A 179 4.18 -2.92 10.49
CA LEU A 179 3.65 -4.24 10.15
C LEU A 179 4.69 -5.35 10.38
N ARG A 180 5.93 -5.17 9.91
CA ARG A 180 7.00 -6.17 10.10
C ARG A 180 7.28 -6.44 11.58
N THR A 181 7.32 -5.37 12.37
CA THR A 181 7.50 -5.48 13.83
C THR A 181 6.37 -6.26 14.47
N ASP A 182 5.14 -5.99 14.07
CA ASP A 182 3.96 -6.65 14.63
C ASP A 182 3.87 -8.12 14.18
N LEU A 183 4.18 -8.43 12.93
CA LEU A 183 4.25 -9.80 12.44
C LEU A 183 5.34 -10.61 13.17
N SER A 184 6.50 -10.00 13.41
CA SER A 184 7.59 -10.65 14.16
C SER A 184 7.17 -10.98 15.60
N LYS A 185 6.45 -10.08 16.27
CA LYS A 185 5.90 -10.31 17.60
C LYS A 185 4.79 -11.36 17.59
N PHE A 186 3.89 -11.28 16.62
CA PHE A 186 2.72 -12.14 16.53
C PHE A 186 3.08 -13.61 16.30
N TYR A 187 4.02 -13.87 15.40
CA TYR A 187 4.45 -15.23 15.06
C TYR A 187 5.61 -15.75 15.90
N GLY A 188 6.32 -14.88 16.64
CA GLY A 188 7.43 -15.27 17.50
C GLY A 188 8.67 -15.82 16.77
N PHE A 189 8.78 -15.63 15.44
CA PHE A 189 9.93 -16.11 14.67
C PHE A 189 10.94 -14.99 14.46
N PRO A 190 12.18 -15.11 14.96
CA PRO A 190 13.17 -14.02 14.94
C PRO A 190 13.59 -13.58 13.51
N ASP A 191 13.42 -14.44 12.50
CA ASP A 191 13.85 -14.18 11.14
C ASP A 191 12.73 -13.65 10.21
N ILE A 192 11.51 -13.43 10.72
CA ILE A 192 10.39 -12.93 9.90
C ILE A 192 10.74 -11.57 9.30
N ASP A 193 11.23 -10.64 10.10
CA ASP A 193 11.58 -9.30 9.64
C ASP A 193 12.55 -9.35 8.46
N LYS A 194 13.62 -10.14 8.58
CA LYS A 194 14.60 -10.34 7.49
C LYS A 194 13.97 -10.93 6.24
N LYS A 195 13.12 -11.94 6.39
CA LYS A 195 12.41 -12.57 5.25
C LYS A 195 11.48 -11.59 4.55
N LEU A 196 10.74 -10.77 5.29
CA LEU A 196 9.87 -9.74 4.74
C LEU A 196 10.66 -8.64 4.01
N VAL A 197 11.80 -8.21 4.55
CA VAL A 197 12.70 -7.25 3.88
C VAL A 197 13.23 -7.84 2.57
N LEU A 198 13.70 -9.09 2.57
CA LEU A 198 14.18 -9.77 1.36
C LEU A 198 13.07 -9.93 0.33
N PHE A 199 11.89 -10.34 0.77
CA PHE A 199 10.73 -10.44 -0.11
C PHE A 199 10.37 -9.10 -0.73
N TYR A 200 10.25 -8.04 0.08
CA TYR A 200 9.92 -6.70 -0.40
C TYR A 200 10.97 -6.14 -1.36
N SER A 201 12.25 -6.37 -1.06
CA SER A 201 13.33 -5.99 -1.99
C SER A 201 13.21 -6.72 -3.34
N SER A 202 12.87 -8.01 -3.33
CA SER A 202 12.65 -8.78 -4.56
C SER A 202 11.42 -8.29 -5.33
N TYR A 203 10.32 -8.03 -4.63
CA TYR A 203 9.11 -7.44 -5.20
C TYR A 203 9.39 -6.09 -5.87
N CYS A 204 10.11 -5.18 -5.20
CA CYS A 204 10.45 -3.89 -5.80
C CYS A 204 11.29 -4.04 -7.07
N LYS A 205 12.24 -4.98 -7.11
CA LYS A 205 13.02 -5.26 -8.32
C LYS A 205 12.15 -5.76 -9.46
N ILE A 206 11.17 -6.63 -9.16
CA ILE A 206 10.20 -7.12 -10.15
C ILE A 206 9.33 -5.98 -10.66
N LYS A 207 8.73 -5.22 -9.75
CA LYS A 207 7.86 -4.07 -10.06
C LYS A 207 8.54 -3.05 -10.96
N HIS A 208 9.83 -2.84 -10.78
CA HIS A 208 10.62 -1.88 -11.57
C HIS A 208 11.39 -2.53 -12.74
N CYS A 209 10.98 -3.71 -13.20
CA CYS A 209 11.59 -4.42 -14.32
C CYS A 209 13.12 -4.63 -14.19
N GLY A 210 13.62 -4.82 -12.98
CA GLY A 210 15.04 -5.03 -12.73
C GLY A 210 15.53 -6.36 -13.32
N ALA A 211 16.48 -6.32 -14.25
CA ALA A 211 17.06 -7.52 -14.89
C ALA A 211 17.71 -8.48 -13.87
N ALA A 212 18.11 -7.98 -12.70
CA ALA A 212 18.67 -8.78 -11.59
C ALA A 212 17.64 -9.68 -10.87
N MET A 213 16.38 -9.64 -11.31
CA MET A 213 15.26 -10.44 -10.79
C MET A 213 15.46 -11.93 -10.87
N TYR A 214 16.12 -12.36 -11.90
CA TYR A 214 16.36 -13.75 -12.17
C TYR A 214 17.81 -14.04 -11.84
N ALA A 215 18.10 -14.36 -10.57
CA ALA A 215 19.42 -14.87 -10.25
C ALA A 215 19.66 -16.15 -11.10
N PRO A 216 20.52 -16.08 -12.10
CA PRO A 216 20.79 -17.25 -12.92
C PRO A 216 21.47 -18.30 -12.03
N ILE A 217 20.98 -19.51 -12.06
CA ILE A 217 21.67 -20.67 -11.47
C ILE A 217 22.33 -21.41 -12.62
N LEU A 218 23.62 -21.62 -12.50
CA LEU A 218 24.34 -22.51 -13.36
C LEU A 218 23.99 -23.95 -12.94
N CYS A 219 23.19 -24.66 -13.74
CA CYS A 219 22.89 -26.06 -13.56
C CYS A 219 23.52 -26.81 -14.71
N GLU A 220 24.57 -27.58 -14.42
CA GLU A 220 25.38 -28.27 -15.44
C GLU A 220 25.91 -27.24 -16.46
N ASP A 221 25.64 -27.40 -17.74
CA ASP A 221 26.08 -26.47 -18.79
C ASP A 221 24.99 -25.48 -19.21
N LYS A 222 23.94 -25.30 -18.42
CA LYS A 222 22.80 -24.42 -18.74
C LYS A 222 22.55 -23.40 -17.65
N VAL A 223 22.26 -22.17 -18.07
CA VAL A 223 21.76 -21.12 -17.18
C VAL A 223 20.25 -21.29 -17.02
N VAL A 224 19.80 -21.61 -15.80
CA VAL A 224 18.39 -21.81 -15.47
C VAL A 224 17.92 -20.70 -14.52
N MET A 225 16.74 -20.18 -14.78
CA MET A 225 16.13 -19.17 -13.92
C MET A 225 15.60 -19.81 -12.63
N ASN A 226 16.05 -19.31 -11.48
CA ASN A 226 15.59 -19.85 -10.19
C ASN A 226 14.19 -19.32 -9.83
N LYS A 227 13.17 -20.09 -10.22
CA LYS A 227 11.77 -19.77 -9.87
C LYS A 227 11.39 -20.26 -8.46
N SER A 228 12.17 -21.15 -7.84
CA SER A 228 11.83 -21.79 -6.56
C SER A 228 11.76 -20.78 -5.40
N GLN A 229 12.64 -19.80 -5.39
CA GLN A 229 12.66 -18.75 -4.34
C GLN A 229 11.32 -18.01 -4.24
N TYR A 230 10.72 -17.68 -5.37
CA TYR A 230 9.43 -16.94 -5.40
C TYR A 230 8.26 -17.85 -5.08
N ARG A 231 8.32 -19.11 -5.57
CA ARG A 231 7.33 -20.14 -5.27
C ARG A 231 7.21 -20.39 -3.78
N ASP A 232 8.36 -20.48 -3.07
CA ASP A 232 8.39 -20.95 -1.69
C ASP A 232 8.18 -19.82 -0.67
N LEU A 233 8.64 -18.60 -0.97
CA LEU A 233 8.56 -17.48 -0.02
C LEU A 233 7.25 -16.69 -0.10
N SER A 234 6.70 -16.49 -1.31
CA SER A 234 5.52 -15.64 -1.48
C SER A 234 4.27 -16.18 -0.75
N PRO A 235 3.98 -17.50 -0.72
CA PRO A 235 2.82 -18.01 0.01
C PRO A 235 2.89 -17.76 1.52
N ILE A 236 4.08 -17.86 2.10
CA ILE A 236 4.30 -17.57 3.53
C ILE A 236 3.96 -16.10 3.82
N VAL A 237 4.48 -15.18 3.01
CA VAL A 237 4.24 -13.74 3.19
C VAL A 237 2.75 -13.42 3.02
N VAL A 238 2.11 -13.93 1.97
CA VAL A 238 0.69 -13.71 1.72
C VAL A 238 -0.18 -14.25 2.87
N TRP A 239 0.06 -15.50 3.29
CA TRP A 239 -0.67 -16.07 4.43
C TRP A 239 -0.52 -15.22 5.70
N MET A 240 0.71 -14.83 6.05
CA MET A 240 0.96 -14.02 7.24
C MET A 240 0.22 -12.67 7.20
N CYS A 241 0.25 -12.00 6.06
CA CYS A 241 -0.44 -10.73 5.87
C CYS A 241 -1.95 -10.89 6.01
N LEU A 242 -2.54 -11.91 5.38
CA LEU A 242 -3.98 -12.16 5.43
C LEU A 242 -4.44 -12.54 6.84
N GLU A 243 -3.76 -13.50 7.48
CA GLU A 243 -4.13 -13.98 8.83
C GLU A 243 -4.00 -12.86 9.87
N TYR A 244 -2.88 -12.13 9.86
CA TYR A 244 -2.68 -11.04 10.81
C TYR A 244 -3.69 -9.92 10.62
N THR A 245 -3.93 -9.49 9.37
CA THR A 245 -4.91 -8.44 9.07
C THR A 245 -6.31 -8.87 9.49
N GLU A 246 -6.73 -10.09 9.18
CA GLU A 246 -8.03 -10.62 9.57
C GLU A 246 -8.23 -10.59 11.09
N LYS A 247 -7.24 -11.10 11.85
CA LYS A 247 -7.31 -11.11 13.32
C LYS A 247 -7.32 -9.71 13.92
N ASN A 248 -6.48 -8.82 13.39
CA ASN A 248 -6.39 -7.43 13.86
C ASN A 248 -7.69 -6.68 13.61
N ILE A 249 -8.24 -6.76 12.40
CA ILE A 249 -9.50 -6.09 12.03
C ILE A 249 -10.68 -6.63 12.85
N LYS A 250 -10.82 -7.95 13.02
CA LYS A 250 -11.87 -8.52 13.88
C LYS A 250 -11.80 -7.98 15.30
N THR A 251 -10.60 -7.86 15.84
CA THR A 251 -10.39 -7.30 17.19
C THR A 251 -10.82 -5.84 17.26
N ILE A 252 -10.49 -5.05 16.25
CA ILE A 252 -10.82 -3.61 16.17
C ILE A 252 -12.33 -3.43 16.02
N LEU A 253 -12.95 -4.11 15.04
CA LEU A 253 -14.39 -4.00 14.80
C LEU A 253 -15.20 -4.42 16.00
N ASN A 254 -14.81 -5.48 16.72
CA ASN A 254 -15.48 -5.90 17.96
C ASN A 254 -15.42 -4.81 19.04
N LYS A 255 -14.28 -4.11 19.18
CA LYS A 255 -14.17 -2.99 20.14
C LYS A 255 -15.01 -1.78 19.73
N VAL A 256 -15.08 -1.47 18.44
CA VAL A 256 -15.91 -0.35 17.90
C VAL A 256 -17.39 -0.66 18.11
N CYS A 257 -17.85 -1.89 17.80
CA CYS A 257 -19.24 -2.30 18.02
C CYS A 257 -19.64 -2.31 19.50
N GLN A 258 -18.72 -2.56 20.42
CA GLN A 258 -19.01 -2.51 21.87
C GLN A 258 -19.11 -1.08 22.41
N LYS A 259 -18.56 -0.09 21.71
CA LYS A 259 -18.62 1.32 22.09
C LYS A 259 -19.85 2.07 21.51
N ARG A 260 -20.51 1.52 20.48
CA ARG A 260 -21.78 1.99 19.92
C ARG A 260 -22.97 1.35 20.62
#